data_bbd2ea329acb7f7ddc415e31e923ed91
#
_entry.id   bbd2ea329acb7f7ddc415e31e923ed91
#
_cell.length_a   1.000
_cell.length_b   1.000
_cell.length_c   1.000
_cell.angle_alpha   90.00
_cell.angle_beta   90.00
_cell.angle_gamma   90.00
#
_symmetry.space_group_name_H-M   'P 1'
#
loop_
_entity.id
_entity.type
_entity.pdbx_description
1 polymer ?
#
loop_
_entity_poly.entity_id
_entity_poly.type
_entity_poly.pdbx_seq_one_letter_code
_entity_poly.pdbx_strand_id
1 'polypeptide(L)'
;MLSIYLRGLQFNKMAFRKFRATQLFDGYKLLRDDNVLVTTPGGEIVAIVAADEAGADIEELEGLLVPGLINCHCHLELSHLKNVIPPHTGLVEFLCSVVTKRGFAAGLIQEEIEKAAKEMYNNGIAAVGDICNTADAVKVKSESPIRWQSFIEVLSFTDTKAMENMAHYKTVLETHNKMLPAPNSNVLTPHAPYSISPETFDLLNMATEGKIISIHNQEHPAEDELYKTGGGDYLKLFKIFGVEKSPFPITGKSSIRSYLPHFKNGQTIFLIHNTYMPQQDIAFANDYANENGLKLVYCLCPNANLYIENKLPEIEKFIEFDCHMVLGTDSYSSNWQLSIAREIQTLHHRFPSIELETILQWATSNGAKALRWDNELGSFEKGKKPGVTLLANDLSSSVRII
;
A
#
# COMPACT_ATOMS: atom_id res chain seq x y z
N MET A 1 20.95 27.47 22.62
CA MET A 1 19.62 28.02 22.96
C MET A 1 18.59 26.97 23.37
N LEU A 2 18.65 25.72 22.90
CA LEU A 2 17.75 24.62 23.34
C LEU A 2 18.01 24.19 24.81
N SER A 3 19.26 24.24 25.29
CA SER A 3 19.61 23.93 26.69
C SER A 3 18.91 24.85 27.73
N ILE A 4 18.51 26.06 27.33
CA ILE A 4 17.82 27.01 28.19
C ILE A 4 16.30 26.71 28.23
N TYR A 5 15.73 26.13 27.18
CA TYR A 5 14.31 25.79 27.10
C TYR A 5 13.95 24.60 27.99
N LEU A 6 14.89 23.68 28.20
CA LEU A 6 14.70 22.51 29.08
C LEU A 6 14.83 22.87 30.58
N ARG A 7 15.41 24.02 30.96
CA ARG A 7 15.58 24.44 32.35
C ARG A 7 14.42 25.23 32.94
N GLY A 8 13.44 25.66 32.13
CA GLY A 8 12.33 26.52 32.56
C GLY A 8 11.00 25.85 32.82
N LEU A 9 10.83 24.58 32.48
CA LEU A 9 9.59 23.85 32.69
C LEU A 9 9.74 22.91 33.90
N GLN A 10 9.27 23.34 35.06
CA GLN A 10 8.92 22.46 36.16
C GLN A 10 7.71 21.60 35.73
N PHE A 11 7.94 20.67 34.78
CA PHE A 11 7.02 19.57 34.51
C PHE A 11 7.46 18.37 35.35
N ASN A 12 6.51 17.66 35.91
CA ASN A 12 6.68 16.28 36.37
C ASN A 12 7.67 15.58 35.44
N LYS A 13 8.71 14.90 35.96
CA LYS A 13 9.73 14.20 35.19
C LYS A 13 9.06 13.29 34.13
N MET A 14 8.68 13.82 32.97
CA MET A 14 8.41 12.98 31.81
C MET A 14 9.76 12.40 31.39
N ALA A 15 9.94 11.11 31.66
CA ALA A 15 11.10 10.39 31.19
C ALA A 15 11.00 10.30 29.68
N PHE A 16 11.81 11.07 28.93
CA PHE A 16 11.90 10.91 27.47
C PHE A 16 12.63 9.61 27.16
N ARG A 17 12.25 8.94 26.07
CA ARG A 17 13.04 7.90 25.45
C ARG A 17 13.96 8.53 24.41
N LYS A 18 15.18 8.05 24.32
CA LYS A 18 16.23 8.59 23.45
C LYS A 18 16.88 7.45 22.73
N PHE A 19 16.91 7.50 21.42
CA PHE A 19 17.41 6.43 20.57
C PHE A 19 18.54 6.93 19.69
N ARG A 20 19.67 6.24 19.75
CA ARG A 20 20.76 6.38 18.79
C ARG A 20 20.93 5.07 18.04
N ALA A 21 20.95 5.13 16.71
CA ALA A 21 21.14 3.98 15.85
C ALA A 21 22.37 4.17 14.95
N THR A 22 22.80 3.11 14.27
CA THR A 22 23.91 3.18 13.30
C THR A 22 23.62 4.23 12.22
N GLN A 23 22.37 4.35 11.79
CA GLN A 23 21.87 5.36 10.89
C GLN A 23 20.48 5.81 11.32
N LEU A 24 20.08 7.02 10.97
CA LEU A 24 18.76 7.58 11.22
C LEU A 24 18.22 8.22 9.95
N PHE A 25 17.01 7.83 9.57
CA PHE A 25 16.22 8.43 8.50
C PHE A 25 15.02 9.18 9.10
N ASP A 26 14.90 10.47 8.83
CA ASP A 26 13.88 11.32 9.48
C ASP A 26 12.50 11.27 8.81
N GLY A 27 12.36 10.54 7.69
CA GLY A 27 11.18 10.48 6.83
C GLY A 27 11.40 11.19 5.48
N TYR A 28 12.47 11.98 5.37
CA TYR A 28 12.81 12.72 4.16
C TYR A 28 14.26 12.49 3.72
N LYS A 29 15.19 12.36 4.68
CA LYS A 29 16.62 12.18 4.40
C LYS A 29 17.32 11.31 5.44
N LEU A 30 18.40 10.67 5.02
CA LEU A 30 19.35 10.04 5.89
C LEU A 30 20.21 11.11 6.57
N LEU A 31 20.23 11.10 7.89
CA LEU A 31 21.04 12.02 8.67
C LEU A 31 22.46 11.48 8.77
N ARG A 32 23.44 12.34 8.51
CA ARG A 32 24.87 11.97 8.42
C ARG A 32 25.61 12.03 9.75
N ASP A 33 25.10 12.83 10.68
CA ASP A 33 25.73 13.08 11.96
C ASP A 33 25.25 12.09 13.02
N ASP A 34 25.96 12.06 14.14
CA ASP A 34 25.62 11.28 15.32
C ASP A 34 24.37 11.89 15.99
N ASN A 35 23.18 11.49 15.49
CA ASN A 35 21.90 12.03 15.88
C ASN A 35 21.16 11.10 16.85
N VAL A 36 20.44 11.69 17.79
CA VAL A 36 19.57 11.02 18.76
C VAL A 36 18.12 11.44 18.54
N LEU A 37 17.25 10.49 18.28
CA LEU A 37 15.82 10.69 18.29
C LEU A 37 15.30 10.74 19.72
N VAL A 38 14.60 11.82 20.08
CA VAL A 38 13.99 12.00 21.39
C VAL A 38 12.47 11.93 21.25
N THR A 39 11.85 11.05 22.04
CA THR A 39 10.38 10.88 22.06
C THR A 39 9.83 10.98 23.48
N THR A 40 8.53 11.24 23.59
CA THR A 40 7.79 10.94 24.82
C THR A 40 7.69 9.42 25.01
N PRO A 41 7.37 8.89 26.18
CA PRO A 41 7.08 7.47 26.38
C PRO A 41 5.97 6.92 25.47
N GLY A 42 5.04 7.77 25.07
CA GLY A 42 3.93 7.45 24.17
C GLY A 42 4.24 7.64 22.68
N GLY A 43 5.53 7.78 22.31
CA GLY A 43 5.99 7.80 20.92
C GLY A 43 5.80 9.14 20.18
N GLU A 44 5.42 10.22 20.87
CA GLU A 44 5.38 11.55 20.26
C GLU A 44 6.81 12.08 20.06
N ILE A 45 7.12 12.51 18.86
CA ILE A 45 8.44 13.05 18.52
C ILE A 45 8.64 14.41 19.19
N VAL A 46 9.71 14.53 19.97
CA VAL A 46 10.11 15.76 20.65
C VAL A 46 11.14 16.51 19.83
N ALA A 47 12.20 15.84 19.43
CA ALA A 47 13.29 16.41 18.63
C ALA A 47 14.20 15.30 18.06
N ILE A 48 14.99 15.67 17.07
CA ILE A 48 16.24 15.00 16.71
C ILE A 48 17.36 15.99 17.11
N VAL A 49 18.33 15.53 17.90
CA VAL A 49 19.42 16.36 18.43
C VAL A 49 20.77 15.69 18.23
N ALA A 50 21.85 16.44 18.26
CA ALA A 50 23.20 15.85 18.28
C ALA A 50 23.41 15.03 19.57
N ALA A 51 24.24 13.99 19.52
CA ALA A 51 24.43 13.09 20.64
C ALA A 51 24.99 13.79 21.90
N ASP A 52 25.85 14.77 21.73
CA ASP A 52 26.42 15.57 22.83
C ASP A 52 25.37 16.49 23.49
N GLU A 53 24.29 16.82 22.81
CA GLU A 53 23.15 17.58 23.34
C GLU A 53 22.07 16.70 23.98
N ALA A 54 22.04 15.40 23.68
CA ALA A 54 21.01 14.48 24.13
C ALA A 54 21.07 14.18 25.64
N GLY A 55 22.25 14.35 26.28
CA GLY A 55 22.49 13.98 27.68
C GLY A 55 22.57 12.48 27.91
N ALA A 56 22.26 12.02 29.12
CA ALA A 56 22.35 10.61 29.50
C ALA A 56 21.12 9.79 29.09
N ASP A 57 21.17 8.49 29.35
CA ASP A 57 20.08 7.52 29.15
C ASP A 57 19.66 7.34 27.67
N ILE A 58 20.67 7.20 26.79
CA ILE A 58 20.46 6.91 25.36
C ILE A 58 20.39 5.40 25.16
N GLU A 59 19.36 4.92 24.50
CA GLU A 59 19.19 3.55 24.03
C GLU A 59 19.98 3.38 22.73
N GLU A 60 21.05 2.58 22.76
CA GLU A 60 21.89 2.28 21.60
C GLU A 60 21.28 1.14 20.78
N LEU A 61 21.11 1.34 19.47
CA LEU A 61 20.51 0.39 18.55
C LEU A 61 21.46 0.12 17.37
N GLU A 62 21.56 -1.12 16.94
CA GLU A 62 22.32 -1.48 15.75
C GLU A 62 21.34 -1.64 14.57
N GLY A 63 21.47 -0.79 13.55
CA GLY A 63 20.58 -0.77 12.38
C GLY A 63 20.25 0.64 11.89
N LEU A 64 19.24 0.73 11.05
CA LEU A 64 18.73 1.98 10.51
C LEU A 64 17.37 2.31 11.16
N LEU A 65 17.34 3.41 11.92
CA LEU A 65 16.11 3.89 12.57
C LEU A 65 15.29 4.72 11.59
N VAL A 66 14.00 4.36 11.44
CA VAL A 66 13.08 5.00 10.50
C VAL A 66 11.72 5.25 11.16
N PRO A 67 10.89 6.18 10.66
CA PRO A 67 9.48 6.27 11.03
C PRO A 67 8.75 4.95 10.75
N GLY A 68 7.62 4.73 11.41
CA GLY A 68 6.77 3.58 11.13
C GLY A 68 6.47 3.45 9.63
N LEU A 69 6.61 2.24 9.12
CA LEU A 69 6.48 1.90 7.71
C LEU A 69 5.03 1.98 7.25
N ILE A 70 4.82 2.35 6.00
CA ILE A 70 3.49 2.43 5.38
C ILE A 70 3.38 1.38 4.29
N ASN A 71 2.42 0.47 4.42
CA ASN A 71 2.08 -0.54 3.42
C ASN A 71 0.85 -0.08 2.62
N CYS A 72 1.06 0.44 1.42
CA CYS A 72 0.00 1.07 0.64
C CYS A 72 -0.90 0.10 -0.12
N HIS A 73 -0.58 -1.20 -0.15
CA HIS A 73 -1.38 -2.24 -0.79
C HIS A 73 -1.17 -3.59 -0.13
N CYS A 74 -2.26 -4.14 0.40
CA CYS A 74 -2.32 -5.45 1.04
C CYS A 74 -3.70 -6.07 0.82
N HIS A 75 -3.80 -7.41 0.85
CA HIS A 75 -5.06 -8.16 0.95
C HIS A 75 -5.03 -9.02 2.21
N LEU A 76 -5.32 -8.42 3.34
CA LEU A 76 -5.24 -9.10 4.64
C LEU A 76 -6.20 -10.31 4.71
N GLU A 77 -7.36 -10.23 4.08
CA GLU A 77 -8.35 -11.31 4.05
C GLU A 77 -7.87 -12.59 3.32
N LEU A 78 -6.78 -12.50 2.52
CA LEU A 78 -6.19 -13.65 1.82
C LEU A 78 -5.02 -14.30 2.57
N SER A 79 -4.78 -13.94 3.83
CA SER A 79 -3.63 -14.43 4.62
C SER A 79 -3.60 -15.95 4.77
N HIS A 80 -4.76 -16.61 4.78
CA HIS A 80 -4.90 -18.07 4.85
C HIS A 80 -4.40 -18.80 3.58
N LEU A 81 -4.10 -18.06 2.50
CA LEU A 81 -3.55 -18.63 1.26
C LEU A 81 -2.01 -18.64 1.23
N LYS A 82 -1.34 -18.33 2.33
CA LYS A 82 0.12 -18.41 2.45
C LYS A 82 0.62 -19.80 2.02
N ASN A 83 1.53 -19.84 1.03
CA ASN A 83 2.10 -21.06 0.45
C ASN A 83 1.09 -22.02 -0.25
N VAL A 84 -0.15 -21.59 -0.50
CA VAL A 84 -1.16 -22.40 -1.21
C VAL A 84 -0.99 -22.36 -2.73
N ILE A 85 -0.57 -21.21 -3.24
CA ILE A 85 -0.33 -21.01 -4.67
C ILE A 85 1.18 -20.92 -4.88
N PRO A 86 1.78 -21.74 -5.74
CA PRO A 86 3.23 -21.68 -5.99
C PRO A 86 3.62 -20.40 -6.73
N PRO A 87 4.88 -19.91 -6.55
CA PRO A 87 5.37 -18.77 -7.30
C PRO A 87 5.51 -19.07 -8.80
N HIS A 88 5.60 -17.99 -9.61
CA HIS A 88 5.90 -18.01 -11.06
C HIS A 88 4.84 -18.73 -11.91
N THR A 89 3.58 -18.62 -11.50
CA THR A 89 2.45 -19.18 -12.26
C THR A 89 1.99 -18.26 -13.39
N GLY A 90 2.38 -16.99 -13.37
CA GLY A 90 1.76 -15.93 -14.16
C GLY A 90 0.40 -15.50 -13.58
N LEU A 91 0.02 -14.25 -13.82
CA LEU A 91 -1.14 -13.63 -13.16
C LEU A 91 -2.44 -14.36 -13.40
N VAL A 92 -2.74 -14.75 -14.64
CA VAL A 92 -4.04 -15.36 -14.96
C VAL A 92 -4.25 -16.70 -14.24
N GLU A 93 -3.24 -17.56 -14.23
CA GLU A 93 -3.28 -18.84 -13.51
C GLU A 93 -3.29 -18.62 -11.98
N PHE A 94 -2.58 -17.59 -11.49
CA PHE A 94 -2.63 -17.16 -10.10
C PHE A 94 -4.07 -16.77 -9.70
N LEU A 95 -4.73 -15.88 -10.46
CA LEU A 95 -6.11 -15.46 -10.20
C LEU A 95 -7.10 -16.62 -10.23
N CYS A 96 -6.99 -17.52 -11.22
CA CYS A 96 -7.78 -18.73 -11.28
C CYS A 96 -7.60 -19.60 -10.02
N SER A 97 -6.35 -19.68 -9.52
CA SER A 97 -6.04 -20.41 -8.30
C SER A 97 -6.62 -19.75 -7.05
N VAL A 98 -6.52 -18.42 -6.92
CA VAL A 98 -7.12 -17.66 -5.80
C VAL A 98 -8.64 -17.95 -5.75
N VAL A 99 -9.35 -17.78 -6.88
CA VAL A 99 -10.80 -17.97 -6.94
C VAL A 99 -11.22 -19.38 -6.56
N THR A 100 -10.48 -20.39 -7.01
CA THR A 100 -10.86 -21.80 -6.82
C THR A 100 -10.37 -22.38 -5.50
N LYS A 101 -9.34 -21.80 -4.86
CA LYS A 101 -8.71 -22.35 -3.65
C LYS A 101 -8.96 -21.54 -2.38
N ARG A 102 -9.67 -20.41 -2.44
CA ARG A 102 -9.87 -19.53 -1.27
C ARG A 102 -10.86 -20.06 -0.22
N GLY A 103 -11.56 -21.15 -0.50
CA GLY A 103 -12.56 -21.73 0.40
C GLY A 103 -11.94 -22.53 1.54
N PHE A 104 -11.82 -21.92 2.73
CA PHE A 104 -11.34 -22.53 3.96
C PHE A 104 -12.36 -22.39 5.08
N ALA A 105 -12.18 -23.11 6.19
CA ALA A 105 -12.99 -22.93 7.38
C ALA A 105 -12.84 -21.51 7.94
N ALA A 106 -13.96 -20.87 8.29
CA ALA A 106 -13.95 -19.48 8.76
C ALA A 106 -13.01 -19.23 9.95
N GLY A 107 -12.89 -20.20 10.87
CA GLY A 107 -11.96 -20.09 12.01
C GLY A 107 -10.50 -20.03 11.58
N LEU A 108 -10.09 -20.78 10.55
CA LEU A 108 -8.73 -20.73 10.01
C LEU A 108 -8.47 -19.39 9.32
N ILE A 109 -9.42 -18.91 8.52
CA ILE A 109 -9.31 -17.59 7.86
C ILE A 109 -9.06 -16.51 8.92
N GLN A 110 -9.88 -16.49 9.98
CA GLN A 110 -9.78 -15.53 11.07
C GLN A 110 -8.42 -15.60 11.79
N GLU A 111 -7.96 -16.83 12.11
CA GLU A 111 -6.66 -17.03 12.76
C GLU A 111 -5.49 -16.51 11.94
N GLU A 112 -5.47 -16.76 10.62
CA GLU A 112 -4.40 -16.31 9.75
C GLU A 112 -4.43 -14.78 9.53
N ILE A 113 -5.62 -14.16 9.49
CA ILE A 113 -5.78 -12.71 9.47
C ILE A 113 -5.18 -12.08 10.74
N GLU A 114 -5.48 -12.63 11.92
CA GLU A 114 -4.94 -12.15 13.20
C GLU A 114 -3.41 -12.24 13.27
N LYS A 115 -2.86 -13.39 12.84
CA LYS A 115 -1.41 -13.61 12.76
C LYS A 115 -0.73 -12.60 11.83
N ALA A 116 -1.30 -12.40 10.64
CA ALA A 116 -0.76 -11.48 9.64
C ALA A 116 -0.78 -10.02 10.13
N ALA A 117 -1.88 -9.57 10.71
CA ALA A 117 -1.99 -8.20 11.26
C ALA A 117 -0.98 -7.98 12.41
N LYS A 118 -0.82 -8.96 13.29
CA LYS A 118 0.16 -8.91 14.39
C LYS A 118 1.61 -8.91 13.87
N GLU A 119 1.91 -9.71 12.85
CA GLU A 119 3.23 -9.74 12.21
C GLU A 119 3.55 -8.37 11.58
N MET A 120 2.63 -7.79 10.82
CA MET A 120 2.81 -6.45 10.24
C MET A 120 3.07 -5.39 11.31
N TYR A 121 2.30 -5.40 12.40
CA TYR A 121 2.50 -4.47 13.52
C TYR A 121 3.89 -4.61 14.14
N ASN A 122 4.29 -5.85 14.45
CA ASN A 122 5.61 -6.13 15.06
C ASN A 122 6.76 -5.74 14.14
N ASN A 123 6.57 -5.85 12.83
CA ASN A 123 7.53 -5.43 11.80
C ASN A 123 7.51 -3.90 11.55
N GLY A 124 6.85 -3.13 12.41
CA GLY A 124 6.90 -1.67 12.38
C GLY A 124 5.99 -1.00 11.36
N ILE A 125 5.02 -1.71 10.78
CA ILE A 125 4.01 -1.09 9.90
C ILE A 125 3.05 -0.28 10.75
N ALA A 126 2.93 1.02 10.46
CA ALA A 126 2.08 1.97 11.16
C ALA A 126 0.72 2.17 10.47
N ALA A 127 0.68 2.03 9.15
CA ALA A 127 -0.55 2.16 8.39
C ALA A 127 -0.58 1.21 7.18
N VAL A 128 -1.79 0.80 6.78
CA VAL A 128 -2.02 -0.13 5.67
C VAL A 128 -3.17 0.36 4.79
N GLY A 129 -2.96 0.37 3.48
CA GLY A 129 -3.99 0.37 2.46
C GLY A 129 -4.38 -1.08 2.16
N ASP A 130 -5.52 -1.51 2.67
CA ASP A 130 -5.94 -2.92 2.63
C ASP A 130 -7.16 -3.11 1.74
N ILE A 131 -7.05 -4.02 0.79
CA ILE A 131 -8.09 -4.40 -0.16
C ILE A 131 -9.00 -5.45 0.48
N CYS A 132 -10.31 -5.25 0.38
CA CYS A 132 -11.31 -6.12 1.01
C CYS A 132 -12.49 -6.39 0.07
N ASN A 133 -12.87 -7.66 -0.08
CA ASN A 133 -14.13 -8.03 -0.73
C ASN A 133 -15.22 -8.38 0.28
N THR A 134 -14.80 -8.66 1.53
CA THR A 134 -15.66 -9.12 2.63
C THR A 134 -15.47 -8.26 3.88
N ALA A 135 -16.13 -8.60 4.96
CA ALA A 135 -15.93 -8.01 6.27
C ALA A 135 -15.08 -8.89 7.21
N ASP A 136 -14.41 -9.93 6.71
CA ASP A 136 -13.72 -10.94 7.53
C ASP A 136 -12.60 -10.33 8.38
N ALA A 137 -11.86 -9.36 7.82
CA ALA A 137 -10.75 -8.69 8.52
C ALA A 137 -11.19 -7.53 9.44
N VAL A 138 -12.45 -7.09 9.39
CA VAL A 138 -12.86 -5.82 10.02
C VAL A 138 -12.71 -5.84 11.54
N LYS A 139 -12.97 -6.98 12.19
CA LYS A 139 -12.80 -7.13 13.64
C LYS A 139 -11.33 -6.97 14.02
N VAL A 140 -10.43 -7.69 13.36
CA VAL A 140 -8.98 -7.63 13.62
C VAL A 140 -8.45 -6.22 13.41
N LYS A 141 -8.88 -5.55 12.34
CA LYS A 141 -8.53 -4.15 12.08
C LYS A 141 -8.97 -3.22 13.21
N SER A 142 -10.19 -3.43 13.76
CA SER A 142 -10.73 -2.59 14.85
C SER A 142 -9.99 -2.75 16.18
N GLU A 143 -9.35 -3.90 16.39
CA GLU A 143 -8.57 -4.23 17.59
C GLU A 143 -7.06 -3.96 17.40
N SER A 144 -6.63 -3.67 16.16
CA SER A 144 -5.23 -3.44 15.82
C SER A 144 -4.82 -1.98 16.03
N PRO A 145 -3.60 -1.72 16.51
CA PRO A 145 -3.05 -0.36 16.59
C PRO A 145 -2.59 0.21 15.23
N ILE A 146 -2.59 -0.60 14.18
CA ILE A 146 -2.31 -0.16 12.79
C ILE A 146 -3.47 0.72 12.33
N ARG A 147 -3.16 1.80 11.59
CA ARG A 147 -4.16 2.62 10.92
C ARG A 147 -4.54 2.00 9.57
N TRP A 148 -5.83 1.89 9.27
CA TRP A 148 -6.34 1.19 8.10
C TRP A 148 -7.08 2.12 7.14
N GLN A 149 -6.66 2.11 5.87
CA GLN A 149 -7.45 2.53 4.73
C GLN A 149 -8.04 1.26 4.11
N SER A 150 -9.33 1.01 4.31
CA SER A 150 -9.99 -0.15 3.68
C SER A 150 -10.53 0.25 2.31
N PHE A 151 -10.03 -0.38 1.28
CA PHE A 151 -10.49 -0.30 -0.10
C PHE A 151 -11.47 -1.45 -0.34
N ILE A 152 -12.77 -1.15 -0.30
CA ILE A 152 -13.83 -2.16 -0.53
C ILE A 152 -13.93 -2.40 -2.03
N GLU A 153 -13.36 -3.49 -2.46
CA GLU A 153 -13.07 -3.81 -3.84
C GLU A 153 -14.30 -4.36 -4.57
N VAL A 154 -14.83 -3.57 -5.50
CA VAL A 154 -15.97 -3.94 -6.34
C VAL A 154 -15.50 -4.83 -7.48
N LEU A 155 -16.22 -5.94 -7.71
CA LEU A 155 -16.13 -6.77 -8.92
C LEU A 155 -17.49 -6.76 -9.63
N SER A 156 -17.52 -6.42 -10.90
CA SER A 156 -18.77 -6.33 -11.68
C SER A 156 -18.46 -6.41 -13.18
N PHE A 157 -18.53 -7.61 -13.73
CA PHE A 157 -18.12 -7.89 -15.11
C PHE A 157 -19.08 -7.33 -16.17
N THR A 158 -20.36 -7.11 -15.86
CA THR A 158 -21.37 -6.73 -16.83
C THR A 158 -22.21 -5.55 -16.33
N ASP A 159 -22.62 -4.68 -17.26
CA ASP A 159 -23.46 -3.52 -16.97
C ASP A 159 -24.80 -3.93 -16.33
N THR A 160 -25.37 -5.04 -16.78
CA THR A 160 -26.66 -5.57 -16.23
C THR A 160 -26.59 -5.92 -14.74
N LYS A 161 -25.39 -6.14 -14.19
CA LYS A 161 -25.15 -6.45 -12.77
C LYS A 161 -24.58 -5.26 -11.99
N ALA A 162 -24.29 -4.14 -12.63
CA ALA A 162 -23.60 -3.00 -12.03
C ALA A 162 -24.31 -2.52 -10.73
N MET A 163 -25.60 -2.23 -10.81
CA MET A 163 -26.38 -1.73 -9.65
C MET A 163 -26.46 -2.76 -8.53
N GLU A 164 -26.68 -4.05 -8.85
CA GLU A 164 -26.77 -5.14 -7.87
C GLU A 164 -25.44 -5.29 -7.13
N ASN A 165 -24.32 -5.36 -7.87
CA ASN A 165 -22.99 -5.49 -7.30
C ASN A 165 -22.61 -4.28 -6.47
N MET A 166 -22.88 -3.05 -6.96
CA MET A 166 -22.67 -1.82 -6.17
C MET A 166 -23.46 -1.82 -4.87
N ALA A 167 -24.70 -2.29 -4.86
CA ALA A 167 -25.50 -2.39 -3.64
C ALA A 167 -24.90 -3.42 -2.66
N HIS A 168 -24.43 -4.56 -3.15
CA HIS A 168 -23.75 -5.56 -2.32
C HIS A 168 -22.51 -4.97 -1.62
N TYR A 169 -21.58 -4.36 -2.38
CA TYR A 169 -20.35 -3.82 -1.79
C TYR A 169 -20.59 -2.59 -0.91
N LYS A 170 -21.69 -1.83 -1.13
CA LYS A 170 -22.13 -0.80 -0.17
C LYS A 170 -22.46 -1.38 1.20
N THR A 171 -23.07 -2.57 1.28
CA THR A 171 -23.33 -3.25 2.55
C THR A 171 -22.03 -3.64 3.27
N VAL A 172 -21.01 -4.08 2.51
CA VAL A 172 -19.66 -4.34 3.07
C VAL A 172 -19.05 -3.04 3.59
N LEU A 173 -19.11 -1.96 2.80
CA LEU A 173 -18.62 -0.64 3.21
C LEU A 173 -19.31 -0.13 4.49
N GLU A 174 -20.61 -0.29 4.60
CA GLU A 174 -21.38 0.11 5.80
C GLU A 174 -20.91 -0.64 7.05
N THR A 175 -20.60 -1.95 6.91
CA THR A 175 -20.04 -2.74 8.01
C THR A 175 -18.67 -2.20 8.43
N HIS A 176 -17.78 -1.89 7.48
CA HIS A 176 -16.49 -1.29 7.76
C HIS A 176 -16.64 0.08 8.43
N ASN A 177 -17.50 0.96 7.92
CA ASN A 177 -17.74 2.28 8.49
C ASN A 177 -18.24 2.22 9.94
N LYS A 178 -19.06 1.22 10.27
CA LYS A 178 -19.57 1.01 11.63
C LYS A 178 -18.49 0.55 12.60
N MET A 179 -17.58 -0.33 12.15
CA MET A 179 -16.59 -0.98 13.02
C MET A 179 -15.22 -0.28 13.00
N LEU A 180 -14.92 0.46 11.94
CA LEU A 180 -13.66 1.17 11.75
C LEU A 180 -13.90 2.67 11.54
N PRO A 181 -14.31 3.41 12.59
CA PRO A 181 -14.47 4.85 12.49
C PRO A 181 -13.12 5.56 12.33
N ALA A 182 -13.17 6.86 12.12
CA ALA A 182 -11.95 7.67 12.11
C ALA A 182 -11.07 7.38 13.36
N PRO A 183 -9.75 7.40 13.22
CA PRO A 183 -8.97 7.89 12.08
C PRO A 183 -8.82 6.90 10.90
N ASN A 184 -9.41 5.70 10.97
CA ASN A 184 -9.46 4.79 9.83
C ASN A 184 -10.35 5.36 8.72
N SER A 185 -10.15 4.90 7.50
CA SER A 185 -10.93 5.33 6.32
C SER A 185 -11.38 4.12 5.50
N ASN A 186 -12.59 4.18 4.98
CA ASN A 186 -13.17 3.10 4.18
C ASN A 186 -13.82 3.69 2.92
N VAL A 187 -13.63 3.04 1.76
CA VAL A 187 -14.12 3.53 0.48
C VAL A 187 -14.38 2.38 -0.49
N LEU A 188 -15.36 2.53 -1.38
CA LEU A 188 -15.50 1.65 -2.53
C LEU A 188 -14.37 1.91 -3.52
N THR A 189 -13.87 0.86 -4.16
CA THR A 189 -12.78 0.94 -5.14
C THR A 189 -13.01 -0.07 -6.27
N PRO A 190 -12.55 0.17 -7.52
CA PRO A 190 -12.51 -0.87 -8.52
C PRO A 190 -11.41 -1.89 -8.20
N HIS A 191 -11.66 -3.18 -8.49
CA HIS A 191 -10.64 -4.22 -8.38
C HIS A 191 -9.54 -4.03 -9.44
N ALA A 192 -9.90 -4.25 -10.69
CA ALA A 192 -8.98 -4.20 -11.82
C ALA A 192 -9.76 -3.91 -13.11
N PRO A 193 -9.11 -3.41 -14.17
CA PRO A 193 -9.80 -3.08 -15.42
C PRO A 193 -10.57 -4.26 -16.02
N TYR A 194 -10.02 -5.47 -15.91
CA TYR A 194 -10.62 -6.70 -16.45
C TYR A 194 -11.77 -7.26 -15.61
N SER A 195 -12.21 -6.58 -14.59
CA SER A 195 -13.27 -7.04 -13.67
C SER A 195 -14.38 -6.00 -13.43
N ILE A 196 -14.31 -4.84 -14.08
CA ILE A 196 -15.23 -3.71 -13.90
C ILE A 196 -15.85 -3.30 -15.22
N SER A 197 -17.18 -3.41 -15.34
CA SER A 197 -17.89 -2.96 -16.52
C SER A 197 -17.92 -1.42 -16.66
N PRO A 198 -18.11 -0.86 -17.86
CA PRO A 198 -18.20 0.58 -18.08
C PRO A 198 -19.20 1.28 -17.15
N GLU A 199 -20.41 0.77 -17.02
CA GLU A 199 -21.42 1.34 -16.11
C GLU A 199 -20.96 1.31 -14.65
N THR A 200 -20.26 0.24 -14.23
CA THR A 200 -19.72 0.15 -12.88
C THR A 200 -18.61 1.17 -12.64
N PHE A 201 -17.75 1.44 -13.61
CA PHE A 201 -16.76 2.54 -13.54
C PHE A 201 -17.45 3.90 -13.34
N ASP A 202 -18.51 4.18 -14.09
CA ASP A 202 -19.24 5.45 -13.98
C ASP A 202 -19.92 5.59 -12.60
N LEU A 203 -20.51 4.52 -12.08
CA LEU A 203 -21.07 4.49 -10.73
C LEU A 203 -20.01 4.69 -9.65
N LEU A 204 -18.84 4.07 -9.79
CA LEU A 204 -17.70 4.25 -8.90
C LEU A 204 -17.15 5.68 -8.98
N ASN A 205 -17.01 6.27 -10.17
CA ASN A 205 -16.58 7.64 -10.31
C ASN A 205 -17.46 8.61 -9.51
N MET A 206 -18.80 8.43 -9.55
CA MET A 206 -19.75 9.22 -8.78
C MET A 206 -19.64 8.96 -7.26
N ALA A 207 -19.54 7.68 -6.86
CA ALA A 207 -19.52 7.28 -5.45
C ALA A 207 -18.21 7.66 -4.74
N THR A 208 -17.14 7.93 -5.47
CA THR A 208 -15.79 8.15 -4.95
C THR A 208 -15.23 9.53 -5.23
N GLU A 209 -16.10 10.52 -5.51
CA GLU A 209 -15.70 11.92 -5.71
C GLU A 209 -14.77 12.42 -4.59
N GLY A 210 -13.59 12.93 -4.97
CA GLY A 210 -12.56 13.45 -4.05
C GLY A 210 -11.93 12.41 -3.10
N LYS A 211 -12.27 11.13 -3.23
CA LYS A 211 -11.76 10.05 -2.37
C LYS A 211 -10.44 9.50 -2.87
N ILE A 212 -9.79 8.71 -1.99
CA ILE A 212 -8.65 7.88 -2.35
C ILE A 212 -9.21 6.54 -2.79
N ILE A 213 -8.86 6.08 -3.99
CA ILE A 213 -9.23 4.76 -4.52
C ILE A 213 -8.00 3.99 -4.99
N SER A 214 -8.17 2.69 -5.22
CA SER A 214 -7.12 1.78 -5.66
C SER A 214 -7.60 0.99 -6.86
N ILE A 215 -6.71 0.65 -7.79
CA ILE A 215 -6.98 -0.25 -8.91
C ILE A 215 -5.70 -0.99 -9.30
N HIS A 216 -5.77 -2.32 -9.47
CA HIS A 216 -4.70 -3.09 -10.09
C HIS A 216 -4.52 -2.62 -11.54
N ASN A 217 -3.29 -2.36 -11.95
CA ASN A 217 -3.01 -1.69 -13.23
C ASN A 217 -1.85 -2.34 -13.97
N GLN A 218 -2.10 -2.72 -15.22
CA GLN A 218 -1.12 -3.24 -16.16
C GLN A 218 -0.12 -4.21 -15.53
N GLU A 219 -0.67 -5.13 -14.73
CA GLU A 219 0.10 -6.14 -14.01
C GLU A 219 0.56 -7.28 -14.93
N HIS A 220 -0.18 -7.56 -16.01
CA HIS A 220 0.11 -8.59 -17.01
C HIS A 220 -0.23 -8.12 -18.43
N PRO A 221 0.52 -8.56 -19.48
CA PRO A 221 0.28 -8.13 -20.87
C PRO A 221 -1.12 -8.47 -21.41
N ALA A 222 -1.75 -9.54 -20.91
CA ALA A 222 -3.09 -9.95 -21.31
C ALA A 222 -4.16 -8.89 -20.96
N GLU A 223 -3.88 -7.97 -20.03
CA GLU A 223 -4.78 -6.86 -19.70
C GLU A 223 -4.94 -5.92 -20.91
N ASP A 224 -3.83 -5.53 -21.50
CA ASP A 224 -3.82 -4.73 -22.73
C ASP A 224 -4.40 -5.50 -23.91
N GLU A 225 -4.09 -6.80 -24.06
CA GLU A 225 -4.63 -7.65 -25.12
C GLU A 225 -6.15 -7.71 -25.06
N LEU A 226 -6.72 -7.84 -23.85
CA LEU A 226 -8.17 -7.86 -23.64
C LEU A 226 -8.85 -6.62 -24.21
N TYR A 227 -8.33 -5.43 -23.94
CA TYR A 227 -8.88 -4.16 -24.44
C TYR A 227 -8.59 -3.90 -25.91
N LYS A 228 -7.48 -4.42 -26.43
CA LYS A 228 -7.11 -4.26 -27.85
C LYS A 228 -7.90 -5.19 -28.76
N THR A 229 -8.20 -6.41 -28.32
CA THR A 229 -8.72 -7.48 -29.19
C THR A 229 -9.99 -8.16 -28.69
N GLY A 230 -10.34 -8.01 -27.43
CA GLY A 230 -11.40 -8.77 -26.77
C GLY A 230 -11.03 -10.23 -26.48
N GLY A 231 -9.77 -10.62 -26.71
CA GLY A 231 -9.24 -11.98 -26.54
C GLY A 231 -8.20 -12.06 -25.43
N GLY A 232 -7.38 -13.11 -25.47
CA GLY A 232 -6.27 -13.33 -24.58
C GLY A 232 -6.59 -14.21 -23.37
N ASP A 233 -5.60 -14.34 -22.51
CA ASP A 233 -5.63 -15.32 -21.40
C ASP A 233 -6.70 -15.05 -20.37
N TYR A 234 -7.17 -13.82 -20.16
CA TYR A 234 -8.26 -13.51 -19.24
C TYR A 234 -9.58 -14.23 -19.58
N LEU A 235 -9.78 -14.71 -20.79
CA LEU A 235 -10.93 -15.54 -21.12
C LEU A 235 -11.00 -16.84 -20.30
N LYS A 236 -9.85 -17.34 -19.83
CA LYS A 236 -9.79 -18.49 -18.90
C LYS A 236 -10.45 -18.13 -17.55
N LEU A 237 -10.10 -16.95 -17.01
CA LEU A 237 -10.68 -16.45 -15.76
C LEU A 237 -12.20 -16.22 -15.92
N PHE A 238 -12.62 -15.61 -17.02
CA PHE A 238 -14.05 -15.35 -17.27
C PHE A 238 -14.89 -16.60 -17.33
N LYS A 239 -14.36 -17.70 -17.89
CA LYS A 239 -15.07 -19.00 -17.93
C LYS A 239 -15.39 -19.52 -16.53
N ILE A 240 -14.53 -19.28 -15.52
CA ILE A 240 -14.79 -19.66 -14.12
C ILE A 240 -16.05 -18.95 -13.59
N PHE A 241 -16.28 -17.71 -14.05
CA PHE A 241 -17.47 -16.92 -13.69
C PHE A 241 -18.66 -17.11 -14.65
N GLY A 242 -18.59 -18.09 -15.57
CA GLY A 242 -19.65 -18.37 -16.53
C GLY A 242 -19.76 -17.35 -17.67
N VAL A 243 -18.69 -16.57 -17.92
CA VAL A 243 -18.64 -15.59 -19.00
C VAL A 243 -17.78 -16.14 -20.14
N GLU A 244 -18.41 -16.45 -21.29
CA GLU A 244 -17.73 -17.11 -22.42
C GLU A 244 -16.89 -16.16 -23.30
N LYS A 245 -17.21 -14.87 -23.32
CA LYS A 245 -16.55 -13.83 -24.13
C LYS A 245 -16.22 -12.64 -23.26
N SER A 246 -15.25 -11.83 -23.70
CA SER A 246 -14.97 -10.56 -23.03
C SER A 246 -16.25 -9.71 -22.89
N PRO A 247 -16.63 -9.30 -21.69
CA PRO A 247 -17.76 -8.40 -21.48
C PRO A 247 -17.39 -6.94 -21.74
N PHE A 248 -16.13 -6.64 -22.03
CA PHE A 248 -15.61 -5.27 -22.18
C PHE A 248 -15.57 -4.84 -23.63
N PRO A 249 -15.75 -3.53 -23.90
CA PRO A 249 -15.63 -2.98 -25.25
C PRO A 249 -14.19 -3.13 -25.77
N ILE A 250 -14.07 -3.51 -27.03
CA ILE A 250 -12.78 -3.50 -27.74
C ILE A 250 -12.47 -2.05 -28.11
N THR A 251 -11.51 -1.45 -27.40
CA THR A 251 -11.15 -0.04 -27.62
C THR A 251 -9.99 0.13 -28.60
N GLY A 252 -9.23 -0.94 -28.86
CA GLY A 252 -7.98 -0.88 -29.63
C GLY A 252 -6.83 -0.20 -28.88
N LYS A 253 -7.02 0.17 -27.60
CA LYS A 253 -6.05 0.91 -26.76
C LYS A 253 -5.51 0.00 -25.66
N SER A 254 -4.47 0.48 -24.95
CA SER A 254 -4.04 -0.16 -23.71
C SER A 254 -5.13 -0.06 -22.63
N SER A 255 -5.00 -0.89 -21.61
CA SER A 255 -5.94 -0.97 -20.49
C SER A 255 -6.12 0.39 -19.83
N ILE A 256 -5.05 1.06 -19.41
CA ILE A 256 -5.14 2.35 -18.72
C ILE A 256 -5.78 3.44 -19.57
N ARG A 257 -5.53 3.45 -20.89
CA ARG A 257 -6.18 4.38 -21.83
C ARG A 257 -7.66 4.10 -22.03
N SER A 258 -8.10 2.91 -21.66
CA SER A 258 -9.48 2.48 -21.79
C SER A 258 -10.30 2.77 -20.54
N TYR A 259 -9.75 2.58 -19.33
CA TYR A 259 -10.51 2.73 -18.09
C TYR A 259 -10.30 4.07 -17.38
N LEU A 260 -9.07 4.66 -17.41
CA LEU A 260 -8.79 5.91 -16.68
C LEU A 260 -9.74 7.05 -17.04
N PRO A 261 -10.20 7.19 -18.32
CA PRO A 261 -11.16 8.23 -18.71
C PRO A 261 -12.54 8.20 -18.04
N HIS A 262 -12.88 7.11 -17.32
CA HIS A 262 -14.08 7.08 -16.49
C HIS A 262 -13.95 7.93 -15.23
N PHE A 263 -12.73 8.20 -14.75
CA PHE A 263 -12.49 9.01 -13.55
C PHE A 263 -12.19 10.47 -13.89
N LYS A 264 -12.90 11.40 -13.24
CA LYS A 264 -12.78 12.85 -13.47
C LYS A 264 -13.33 13.71 -12.32
N ASN A 265 -13.53 13.12 -11.15
CA ASN A 265 -14.15 13.79 -10.00
C ASN A 265 -13.16 14.01 -8.85
N GLY A 266 -11.91 14.35 -9.15
CA GLY A 266 -10.91 14.74 -8.16
C GLY A 266 -10.38 13.60 -7.28
N GLN A 267 -10.50 12.34 -7.75
CA GLN A 267 -9.99 11.19 -7.03
C GLN A 267 -8.46 11.23 -6.90
N THR A 268 -7.94 10.62 -5.82
CA THR A 268 -6.56 10.15 -5.74
C THR A 268 -6.57 8.67 -6.07
N ILE A 269 -5.92 8.25 -7.14
CA ILE A 269 -5.97 6.87 -7.66
C ILE A 269 -4.62 6.18 -7.43
N PHE A 270 -4.62 5.13 -6.63
CA PHE A 270 -3.47 4.24 -6.49
C PHE A 270 -3.49 3.23 -7.64
N LEU A 271 -2.50 3.32 -8.51
CA LEU A 271 -2.23 2.38 -9.59
C LEU A 271 -1.30 1.30 -9.05
N ILE A 272 -1.79 0.07 -8.90
CA ILE A 272 -1.06 -0.99 -8.21
C ILE A 272 -0.29 -1.85 -9.22
N HIS A 273 0.89 -2.32 -8.84
CA HIS A 273 1.84 -3.14 -9.59
C HIS A 273 2.55 -2.42 -10.73
N ASN A 274 1.83 -2.02 -11.77
CA ASN A 274 2.36 -1.33 -12.95
C ASN A 274 3.48 -2.11 -13.67
N THR A 275 3.52 -3.45 -13.55
CA THR A 275 4.61 -4.34 -13.96
C THR A 275 4.92 -4.23 -15.45
N TYR A 276 3.88 -4.03 -16.26
CA TYR A 276 3.98 -3.95 -17.74
C TYR A 276 3.52 -2.58 -18.28
N MET A 277 3.49 -1.55 -17.43
CA MET A 277 3.11 -0.21 -17.85
C MET A 277 4.22 0.46 -18.65
N PRO A 278 4.04 0.70 -19.97
CA PRO A 278 5.07 1.30 -20.81
C PRO A 278 5.10 2.83 -20.64
N GLN A 279 6.25 3.43 -20.97
CA GLN A 279 6.50 4.86 -20.86
C GLN A 279 5.39 5.73 -21.47
N GLN A 280 4.86 5.37 -22.64
CA GLN A 280 3.78 6.14 -23.28
C GLN A 280 2.46 6.12 -22.51
N ASP A 281 2.24 5.11 -21.66
CA ASP A 281 1.06 5.02 -20.81
C ASP A 281 1.26 5.77 -19.49
N ILE A 282 2.50 5.83 -18.96
CA ILE A 282 2.85 6.72 -17.86
C ILE A 282 2.59 8.18 -18.27
N ALA A 283 3.12 8.60 -19.43
CA ALA A 283 2.91 9.95 -19.96
C ALA A 283 1.40 10.26 -20.11
N PHE A 284 0.66 9.37 -20.78
CA PHE A 284 -0.79 9.55 -20.95
C PHE A 284 -1.53 9.68 -19.61
N ALA A 285 -1.20 8.82 -18.65
CA ALA A 285 -1.88 8.80 -17.36
C ALA A 285 -1.65 10.12 -16.59
N ASN A 286 -0.40 10.60 -16.56
CA ASN A 286 -0.05 11.85 -15.89
C ASN A 286 -0.71 13.06 -16.58
N ASP A 287 -0.67 13.13 -17.93
CA ASP A 287 -1.31 14.20 -18.68
C ASP A 287 -2.82 14.21 -18.43
N TYR A 288 -3.48 13.04 -18.56
CA TYR A 288 -4.92 12.91 -18.30
C TYR A 288 -5.28 13.32 -16.87
N ALA A 289 -4.51 12.87 -15.88
CA ALA A 289 -4.76 13.21 -14.49
C ALA A 289 -4.66 14.72 -14.23
N ASN A 290 -3.64 15.37 -14.77
CA ASN A 290 -3.45 16.82 -14.65
C ASN A 290 -4.60 17.59 -15.29
N GLU A 291 -5.04 17.20 -16.49
CA GLU A 291 -6.14 17.84 -17.20
C GLU A 291 -7.50 17.68 -16.50
N ASN A 292 -7.70 16.56 -15.78
CA ASN A 292 -8.98 16.22 -15.17
C ASN A 292 -8.99 16.34 -13.62
N GLY A 293 -7.95 16.96 -13.04
CA GLY A 293 -7.89 17.22 -11.59
C GLY A 293 -7.76 15.96 -10.73
N LEU A 294 -7.24 14.86 -11.30
CA LEU A 294 -6.94 13.64 -10.58
C LEU A 294 -5.53 13.69 -9.96
N LYS A 295 -5.28 12.84 -8.99
CA LYS A 295 -3.93 12.58 -8.46
C LYS A 295 -3.60 11.11 -8.64
N LEU A 296 -2.47 10.79 -9.24
CA LEU A 296 -2.01 9.42 -9.38
C LEU A 296 -0.93 9.10 -8.35
N VAL A 297 -1.01 7.90 -7.80
CA VAL A 297 -0.03 7.33 -6.89
C VAL A 297 0.34 5.95 -7.43
N TYR A 298 1.61 5.74 -7.73
CA TYR A 298 2.11 4.49 -8.30
C TYR A 298 2.61 3.59 -7.17
N CYS A 299 1.84 2.56 -6.84
CA CYS A 299 2.18 1.61 -5.79
C CYS A 299 2.97 0.43 -6.37
N LEU A 300 4.20 0.27 -5.90
CA LEU A 300 5.06 -0.83 -6.28
C LEU A 300 4.92 -1.96 -5.26
N CYS A 301 4.78 -3.20 -5.76
CA CYS A 301 4.75 -4.42 -4.96
C CYS A 301 5.86 -5.38 -5.45
N PRO A 302 7.14 -5.04 -5.26
CA PRO A 302 8.27 -5.73 -5.90
C PRO A 302 8.27 -7.24 -5.70
N ASN A 303 8.09 -7.71 -4.46
CA ASN A 303 8.13 -9.14 -4.17
C ASN A 303 6.91 -9.88 -4.71
N ALA A 304 5.73 -9.26 -4.71
CA ALA A 304 4.55 -9.85 -5.34
C ALA A 304 4.74 -9.98 -6.86
N ASN A 305 5.26 -8.95 -7.51
CA ASN A 305 5.57 -8.98 -8.94
C ASN A 305 6.59 -10.09 -9.28
N LEU A 306 7.63 -10.26 -8.43
CA LEU A 306 8.56 -11.37 -8.57
C LEU A 306 7.91 -12.73 -8.28
N TYR A 307 7.02 -12.81 -7.30
CA TYR A 307 6.33 -14.05 -6.96
C TYR A 307 5.43 -14.52 -8.10
N ILE A 308 4.63 -13.63 -8.67
CA ILE A 308 3.65 -13.98 -9.70
C ILE A 308 4.30 -14.10 -11.07
N GLU A 309 5.01 -13.04 -11.52
CA GLU A 309 5.48 -12.86 -12.89
C GLU A 309 6.99 -13.06 -13.06
N ASN A 310 7.75 -13.16 -11.96
CA ASN A 310 9.21 -13.09 -11.95
C ASN A 310 9.76 -11.87 -12.71
N LYS A 311 9.05 -10.76 -12.63
CA LYS A 311 9.36 -9.51 -13.33
C LYS A 311 9.12 -8.30 -12.43
N LEU A 312 9.93 -7.26 -12.59
CA LEU A 312 9.74 -5.95 -11.97
C LEU A 312 9.34 -4.91 -13.02
N PRO A 313 8.59 -3.85 -12.65
CA PRO A 313 8.35 -2.71 -13.52
C PRO A 313 9.64 -1.97 -13.86
N GLU A 314 9.64 -1.16 -14.92
CA GLU A 314 10.76 -0.28 -15.32
C GLU A 314 10.77 0.96 -14.41
N ILE A 315 11.21 0.81 -13.15
CA ILE A 315 11.06 1.82 -12.08
C ILE A 315 11.70 3.16 -12.44
N GLU A 316 12.83 3.15 -13.15
CA GLU A 316 13.50 4.36 -13.59
C GLU A 316 12.60 5.25 -14.47
N LYS A 317 11.68 4.64 -15.22
CA LYS A 317 10.72 5.41 -16.03
C LYS A 317 9.74 6.20 -15.16
N PHE A 318 9.27 5.64 -14.05
CA PHE A 318 8.40 6.35 -13.12
C PHE A 318 9.13 7.51 -12.45
N ILE A 319 10.44 7.36 -12.18
CA ILE A 319 11.30 8.45 -11.67
C ILE A 319 11.48 9.53 -12.72
N GLU A 320 11.76 9.17 -13.99
CA GLU A 320 11.90 10.12 -15.10
C GLU A 320 10.65 11.00 -15.30
N PHE A 321 9.46 10.47 -15.00
CA PHE A 321 8.17 11.17 -15.09
C PHE A 321 7.74 11.83 -13.77
N ASP A 322 8.62 11.93 -12.77
CA ASP A 322 8.34 12.50 -11.44
C ASP A 322 7.07 11.90 -10.79
N CYS A 323 6.87 10.59 -10.96
CA CYS A 323 5.71 9.90 -10.43
C CYS A 323 5.74 9.83 -8.91
N HIS A 324 4.60 10.07 -8.26
CA HIS A 324 4.46 9.87 -6.82
C HIS A 324 4.40 8.37 -6.50
N MET A 325 5.52 7.80 -6.03
CA MET A 325 5.66 6.37 -5.78
C MET A 325 5.52 6.02 -4.30
N VAL A 326 4.95 4.85 -4.04
CA VAL A 326 4.76 4.25 -2.71
C VAL A 326 4.98 2.74 -2.77
N LEU A 327 5.10 2.07 -1.61
CA LEU A 327 5.30 0.62 -1.53
C LEU A 327 4.07 -0.10 -0.98
N GLY A 328 3.86 -1.32 -1.46
CA GLY A 328 2.88 -2.27 -0.97
C GLY A 328 3.46 -3.68 -0.94
N THR A 329 2.85 -4.59 -0.19
CA THR A 329 3.27 -5.99 -0.11
C THR A 329 2.43 -6.92 -0.95
N ASP A 330 1.21 -6.50 -1.34
CA ASP A 330 0.16 -7.39 -1.79
C ASP A 330 -0.18 -8.43 -0.72
N SER A 331 -0.67 -9.62 -1.06
CA SER A 331 -1.17 -10.63 -0.15
C SER A 331 -0.15 -11.72 0.19
N TYR A 332 -0.45 -12.52 1.21
CA TYR A 332 0.27 -13.78 1.46
C TYR A 332 0.03 -14.85 0.37
N SER A 333 -0.99 -14.68 -0.48
CA SER A 333 -1.18 -15.60 -1.63
C SER A 333 -0.18 -15.34 -2.75
N SER A 334 0.38 -14.13 -2.82
CA SER A 334 1.24 -13.60 -3.88
C SER A 334 2.61 -13.15 -3.39
N ASN A 335 2.94 -13.35 -2.12
CA ASN A 335 4.21 -12.90 -1.55
C ASN A 335 4.72 -13.90 -0.51
N TRP A 336 6.03 -13.94 -0.29
CA TRP A 336 6.65 -14.76 0.76
C TRP A 336 6.36 -14.21 2.16
N GLN A 337 6.11 -12.88 2.29
CA GLN A 337 5.91 -12.19 3.56
C GLN A 337 5.25 -10.81 3.38
N LEU A 338 4.57 -10.32 4.42
CA LEU A 338 4.01 -8.96 4.47
C LEU A 338 4.99 -8.01 5.15
N SER A 339 6.14 -7.74 4.50
CA SER A 339 7.25 -6.96 5.06
C SER A 339 7.72 -5.86 4.14
N ILE A 340 7.45 -4.61 4.48
CA ILE A 340 7.96 -3.44 3.74
C ILE A 340 9.49 -3.36 3.76
N ALA A 341 10.16 -3.82 4.83
CA ALA A 341 11.62 -3.91 4.85
C ALA A 341 12.16 -4.79 3.71
N ARG A 342 11.47 -5.90 3.40
CA ARG A 342 11.86 -6.79 2.29
C ARG A 342 11.55 -6.20 0.93
N GLU A 343 10.52 -5.38 0.79
CA GLU A 343 10.27 -4.61 -0.44
C GLU A 343 11.39 -3.59 -0.68
N ILE A 344 11.79 -2.86 0.38
CA ILE A 344 12.94 -1.95 0.36
C ILE A 344 14.22 -2.69 -0.06
N GLN A 345 14.52 -3.84 0.59
CA GLN A 345 15.71 -4.64 0.28
C GLN A 345 15.74 -5.07 -1.18
N THR A 346 14.62 -5.58 -1.70
CA THR A 346 14.51 -6.03 -3.10
C THR A 346 14.78 -4.88 -4.06
N LEU A 347 14.21 -3.70 -3.83
CA LEU A 347 14.45 -2.52 -4.67
C LEU A 347 15.90 -2.07 -4.59
N HIS A 348 16.44 -1.92 -3.39
CA HIS A 348 17.83 -1.48 -3.19
C HIS A 348 18.85 -2.40 -3.87
N HIS A 349 18.62 -3.72 -3.86
CA HIS A 349 19.50 -4.67 -4.52
C HIS A 349 19.32 -4.72 -6.05
N ARG A 350 18.08 -4.58 -6.53
CA ARG A 350 17.77 -4.70 -7.97
C ARG A 350 18.00 -3.42 -8.76
N PHE A 351 17.93 -2.28 -8.09
CA PHE A 351 18.07 -0.95 -8.68
C PHE A 351 19.11 -0.12 -7.91
N PRO A 352 20.40 -0.49 -7.99
CA PRO A 352 21.46 0.20 -7.23
C PRO A 352 21.69 1.66 -7.67
N SER A 353 21.11 2.08 -8.79
CA SER A 353 21.05 3.48 -9.24
C SER A 353 20.09 4.34 -8.43
N ILE A 354 19.15 3.74 -7.68
CA ILE A 354 18.18 4.47 -6.87
C ILE A 354 18.73 4.59 -5.46
N GLU A 355 18.87 5.82 -4.98
CA GLU A 355 19.35 6.10 -3.62
C GLU A 355 18.42 5.45 -2.58
N LEU A 356 19.00 4.85 -1.54
CA LEU A 356 18.23 4.22 -0.45
C LEU A 356 17.26 5.21 0.19
N GLU A 357 17.66 6.48 0.33
CA GLU A 357 16.84 7.57 0.86
C GLU A 357 15.52 7.71 0.08
N THR A 358 15.56 7.63 -1.24
CA THR A 358 14.38 7.69 -2.10
C THR A 358 13.44 6.50 -1.85
N ILE A 359 13.99 5.28 -1.75
CA ILE A 359 13.18 4.08 -1.46
C ILE A 359 12.55 4.16 -0.06
N LEU A 360 13.28 4.70 0.92
CA LEU A 360 12.76 4.90 2.28
C LEU A 360 11.63 5.95 2.32
N GLN A 361 11.70 7.00 1.49
CA GLN A 361 10.58 7.94 1.33
C GLN A 361 9.32 7.24 0.80
N TRP A 362 9.45 6.35 -0.20
CA TRP A 362 8.32 5.57 -0.73
C TRP A 362 7.67 4.69 0.34
N ALA A 363 8.49 4.15 1.25
CA ALA A 363 8.07 3.28 2.35
C ALA A 363 7.49 4.02 3.57
N THR A 364 7.61 5.36 3.64
CA THR A 364 7.25 6.17 4.82
C THR A 364 6.46 7.43 4.45
N SER A 365 7.14 8.57 4.22
CA SER A 365 6.50 9.88 4.02
C SER A 365 5.60 9.94 2.79
N ASN A 366 5.99 9.31 1.68
CA ASN A 366 5.17 9.28 0.47
C ASN A 366 3.87 8.50 0.71
N GLY A 367 3.95 7.32 1.35
CA GLY A 367 2.78 6.52 1.71
C GLY A 367 1.84 7.26 2.66
N ALA A 368 2.40 7.90 3.70
CA ALA A 368 1.61 8.70 4.64
C ALA A 368 0.90 9.86 3.94
N LYS A 369 1.58 10.58 3.04
CA LYS A 369 1.01 11.66 2.23
C LYS A 369 -0.09 11.16 1.29
N ALA A 370 0.16 10.05 0.61
CA ALA A 370 -0.79 9.44 -0.33
C ALA A 370 -2.09 9.02 0.38
N LEU A 371 -1.98 8.49 1.60
CA LEU A 371 -3.12 8.11 2.45
C LEU A 371 -3.70 9.28 3.27
N ARG A 372 -3.15 10.50 3.11
CA ARG A 372 -3.57 11.73 3.83
C ARG A 372 -3.42 11.63 5.36
N TRP A 373 -2.37 10.96 5.82
CA TRP A 373 -2.02 10.82 7.24
C TRP A 373 -0.65 11.42 7.58
N ASP A 374 -0.11 12.22 6.68
CA ASP A 374 1.19 12.87 6.82
C ASP A 374 1.26 13.90 7.95
N ASN A 375 0.14 14.34 8.49
CA ASN A 375 0.11 15.16 9.71
C ASN A 375 0.52 14.38 10.98
N GLU A 376 0.47 13.06 10.97
CA GLU A 376 0.75 12.21 12.14
C GLU A 376 1.82 11.15 11.86
N LEU A 377 1.91 10.65 10.61
CA LEU A 377 2.74 9.53 10.20
C LEU A 377 3.82 9.95 9.21
N GLY A 378 4.73 9.01 8.88
CA GLY A 378 5.67 9.09 7.77
C GLY A 378 6.95 9.87 8.03
N SER A 379 7.07 10.63 9.13
CA SER A 379 8.29 11.38 9.45
C SER A 379 8.48 11.63 10.95
N PHE A 380 9.73 11.88 11.36
CA PHE A 380 10.10 12.26 12.74
C PHE A 380 9.98 13.77 12.98
N GLU A 381 9.01 14.43 12.35
CA GLU A 381 8.71 15.82 12.66
C GLU A 381 8.11 15.95 14.06
N LYS A 382 8.49 17.03 14.74
CA LYS A 382 8.04 17.32 16.10
C LYS A 382 6.51 17.31 16.22
N GLY A 383 6.02 16.62 17.25
CA GLY A 383 4.60 16.49 17.57
C GLY A 383 3.88 15.34 16.87
N LYS A 384 4.48 14.71 15.85
CA LYS A 384 3.93 13.51 15.22
C LYS A 384 4.11 12.26 16.09
N LYS A 385 3.31 11.21 15.80
CA LYS A 385 3.40 9.87 16.40
C LYS A 385 3.49 8.80 15.32
N PRO A 386 4.55 8.82 14.51
CA PRO A 386 4.65 7.92 13.36
C PRO A 386 4.92 6.46 13.74
N GLY A 387 5.24 6.17 15.01
CA GLY A 387 5.94 4.96 15.42
C GLY A 387 7.44 5.06 15.15
N VAL A 388 8.21 4.16 15.74
CA VAL A 388 9.67 4.08 15.56
C VAL A 388 10.01 2.64 15.18
N THR A 389 10.63 2.46 14.04
CA THR A 389 10.99 1.16 13.48
C THR A 389 12.50 1.08 13.27
N LEU A 390 13.09 -0.04 13.62
CA LEU A 390 14.48 -0.36 13.36
C LEU A 390 14.56 -1.37 12.23
N LEU A 391 15.25 -1.02 11.14
CA LEU A 391 15.61 -1.93 10.05
C LEU A 391 16.99 -2.54 10.35
N ALA A 392 17.16 -3.82 10.03
CA ALA A 392 18.48 -4.45 10.05
C ALA A 392 19.41 -3.78 9.03
N ASN A 393 20.74 -3.80 9.28
CA ASN A 393 21.74 -3.17 8.40
C ASN A 393 21.67 -3.68 6.95
N ASP A 394 21.27 -4.92 6.73
CA ASP A 394 21.09 -5.53 5.41
C ASP A 394 19.67 -5.39 4.87
N LEU A 395 18.80 -4.64 5.56
CA LEU A 395 17.38 -4.41 5.23
C LEU A 395 16.52 -5.69 5.23
N SER A 396 17.03 -6.83 5.71
CA SER A 396 16.35 -8.13 5.63
C SER A 396 15.16 -8.25 6.59
N SER A 397 15.10 -7.42 7.60
CA SER A 397 14.06 -7.45 8.62
C SER A 397 13.85 -6.09 9.26
N SER A 398 12.74 -5.97 9.96
CA SER A 398 12.42 -4.78 10.76
C SER A 398 11.76 -5.18 12.07
N VAL A 399 11.85 -4.31 13.05
CA VAL A 399 11.19 -4.47 14.35
C VAL A 399 10.68 -3.14 14.85
N ARG A 400 9.48 -3.14 15.40
CA ARG A 400 8.90 -1.98 16.07
C ARG A 400 9.61 -1.72 17.39
N ILE A 401 10.02 -0.46 17.60
CA ILE A 401 10.62 0.02 18.87
C ILE A 401 9.56 0.77 19.72
N ILE A 402 8.68 1.51 19.03
CA ILE A 402 7.50 2.18 19.65
C ILE A 402 6.29 2.03 18.73
#